data_aefd1f11160304ecac1206538390cbb0
#
_entry.id   aefd1f11160304ecac1206538390cbb0
#
_cell.length_a   1.000
_cell.length_b   1.000
_cell.length_c   1.000
_cell.angle_alpha   90.00
_cell.angle_beta   90.00
_cell.angle_gamma   90.00
#
_symmetry.space_group_name_H-M   'P 1'
#
loop_
_entity.id
_entity.type
_entity.pdbx_description
1 polymer ?
#
loop_
_entity_poly.entity_id
_entity_poly.type
_entity_poly.pdbx_seq_one_letter_code
_entity_poly.pdbx_strand_id
1 'polypeptide(L)'
;MLLSVIVVSWNTRELLRACLASLRQELVALTGSEELKDVEVFVVDNASADQSAEMVADAHPWVKLTANADNRGFAAGNNQALAHATGQFVLLLNPDTEIVPGALKTLLNFFDSHPKAGVVAPQLLNTDGSIQRSCRAFPTFLGMVFELIGLSRMFPAGSSYGQKFREYKMLDWNHDDERQVDQPEGACLMIKRQLLDEIGTLDEGFFMLFEEVDWCFRAKKAGWEIWFTPTAQVLHHYGQSIKQVKVRMILSSHKGLYRFWHKHYRGNRWWLDGIAYSGLMALAYVRIAAYRLRGLISSS
;
A
#
# COMPACT_ATOMS: atom_id res chain seq x y z
N MET A 1 -24.90 3.14 0.67
CA MET A 1 -23.63 3.07 1.45
C MET A 1 -22.68 4.10 0.90
N LEU A 2 -22.16 5.00 1.73
CA LEU A 2 -21.22 6.05 1.33
C LEU A 2 -19.79 5.49 1.26
N LEU A 3 -19.33 4.81 2.30
CA LEU A 3 -17.94 4.41 2.47
C LEU A 3 -17.80 2.95 2.91
N SER A 4 -16.95 2.19 2.25
CA SER A 4 -16.46 0.89 2.71
C SER A 4 -14.99 1.03 3.09
N VAL A 5 -14.64 0.70 4.33
CA VAL A 5 -13.24 0.68 4.80
C VAL A 5 -12.77 -0.76 4.86
N ILE A 6 -11.58 -1.03 4.36
CA ILE A 6 -10.98 -2.38 4.33
C ILE A 6 -9.61 -2.33 5.00
N VAL A 7 -9.42 -3.17 6.01
CA VAL A 7 -8.17 -3.34 6.74
C VAL A 7 -7.75 -4.81 6.66
N VAL A 8 -6.58 -5.07 6.09
CA VAL A 8 -5.98 -6.42 6.06
C VAL A 8 -4.90 -6.50 7.12
N SER A 9 -5.03 -7.42 8.06
CA SER A 9 -4.14 -7.56 9.22
C SER A 9 -3.40 -8.89 9.23
N TRP A 10 -2.16 -8.88 9.70
CA TRP A 10 -1.37 -10.07 10.02
C TRP A 10 -0.35 -9.78 11.11
N ASN A 11 -0.56 -10.36 12.31
CA ASN A 11 0.30 -10.22 13.50
C ASN A 11 0.59 -8.73 13.86
N THR A 12 -0.46 -7.93 13.99
CA THR A 12 -0.38 -6.49 14.31
C THR A 12 -1.42 -6.08 15.35
N ARG A 13 -1.72 -6.92 16.32
CA ARG A 13 -2.83 -6.77 17.28
C ARG A 13 -2.96 -5.36 17.87
N GLU A 14 -1.90 -4.83 18.49
CA GLU A 14 -1.99 -3.54 19.17
C GLU A 14 -2.06 -2.36 18.18
N LEU A 15 -1.39 -2.45 17.03
CA LEU A 15 -1.50 -1.46 15.97
C LEU A 15 -2.90 -1.47 15.34
N LEU A 16 -3.44 -2.66 15.06
CA LEU A 16 -4.80 -2.81 14.56
C LEU A 16 -5.82 -2.23 15.56
N ARG A 17 -5.61 -2.42 16.87
CA ARG A 17 -6.46 -1.81 17.91
C ARG A 17 -6.45 -0.28 17.84
N ALA A 18 -5.27 0.33 17.74
CA ALA A 18 -5.11 1.78 17.61
C ALA A 18 -5.72 2.30 16.29
N CYS A 19 -5.47 1.60 15.18
CA CYS A 19 -6.06 1.89 13.88
C CYS A 19 -7.60 1.91 13.94
N LEU A 20 -8.22 0.86 14.48
CA LEU A 20 -9.68 0.78 14.59
C LEU A 20 -10.25 1.80 15.56
N ALA A 21 -9.52 2.16 16.61
CA ALA A 21 -9.94 3.21 17.55
C ALA A 21 -9.96 4.59 16.88
N SER A 22 -8.88 4.98 16.18
CA SER A 22 -8.82 6.24 15.43
C SER A 22 -9.84 6.29 14.30
N LEU A 23 -10.00 5.18 13.57
CA LEU A 23 -11.01 5.04 12.51
C LEU A 23 -12.42 5.25 13.06
N ARG A 24 -12.77 4.62 14.20
CA ARG A 24 -14.11 4.78 14.80
C ARG A 24 -14.41 6.23 15.14
N GLN A 25 -13.44 6.94 15.74
CA GLN A 25 -13.59 8.37 16.05
C GLN A 25 -13.90 9.20 14.81
N GLU A 26 -13.15 8.98 13.72
CA GLU A 26 -13.37 9.66 12.44
C GLU A 26 -14.73 9.33 11.82
N LEU A 27 -15.15 8.05 11.87
CA LEU A 27 -16.43 7.63 11.32
C LEU A 27 -17.62 8.21 12.10
N VAL A 28 -17.52 8.27 13.42
CA VAL A 28 -18.53 8.95 14.26
C VAL A 28 -18.59 10.44 13.94
N ALA A 29 -17.45 11.11 13.81
CA ALA A 29 -17.39 12.53 13.42
C ALA A 29 -17.95 12.76 12.00
N LEU A 30 -17.72 11.84 11.07
CA LEU A 30 -18.20 11.92 9.69
C LEU A 30 -19.71 11.70 9.58
N THR A 31 -20.26 10.72 10.29
CA THR A 31 -21.67 10.33 10.20
C THR A 31 -22.56 11.08 11.19
N GLY A 32 -21.98 11.70 12.22
CA GLY A 32 -22.71 12.31 13.33
C GLY A 32 -23.45 11.29 14.20
N SER A 33 -23.11 10.01 14.11
CA SER A 33 -23.83 8.91 14.80
C SER A 33 -22.89 7.77 15.19
N GLU A 34 -23.08 7.26 16.41
CA GLU A 34 -22.42 6.02 16.89
C GLU A 34 -22.86 4.76 16.12
N GLU A 35 -24.04 4.80 15.49
CA GLU A 35 -24.56 3.66 14.70
C GLU A 35 -23.86 3.51 13.34
N LEU A 36 -22.97 4.44 12.95
CA LEU A 36 -22.19 4.42 11.70
C LEU A 36 -23.05 4.16 10.46
N LYS A 37 -24.20 4.85 10.36
CA LYS A 37 -25.09 4.74 9.19
C LYS A 37 -24.33 5.10 7.93
N ASP A 38 -24.58 4.34 6.84
CA ASP A 38 -23.94 4.53 5.52
C ASP A 38 -22.44 4.27 5.45
N VAL A 39 -21.86 3.61 6.48
CA VAL A 39 -20.46 3.17 6.50
C VAL A 39 -20.39 1.68 6.86
N GLU A 40 -19.48 0.98 6.23
CA GLU A 40 -19.15 -0.41 6.58
C GLU A 40 -17.63 -0.57 6.70
N VAL A 41 -17.21 -1.38 7.67
CA VAL A 41 -15.80 -1.63 7.93
C VAL A 41 -15.56 -3.13 7.92
N PHE A 42 -14.60 -3.53 7.09
CA PHE A 42 -14.14 -4.91 6.97
C PHE A 42 -12.74 -5.04 7.55
N VAL A 43 -12.52 -6.04 8.38
CA VAL A 43 -11.20 -6.50 8.78
C VAL A 43 -11.01 -7.91 8.24
N VAL A 44 -9.93 -8.11 7.48
CA VAL A 44 -9.51 -9.45 7.04
C VAL A 44 -8.24 -9.80 7.81
N ASP A 45 -8.37 -10.74 8.73
CA ASP A 45 -7.23 -11.30 9.45
C ASP A 45 -6.62 -12.46 8.67
N ASN A 46 -5.38 -12.34 8.28
CA ASN A 46 -4.65 -13.31 7.47
C ASN A 46 -3.95 -14.39 8.31
N ALA A 47 -4.69 -15.06 9.20
CA ALA A 47 -4.18 -16.08 10.11
C ALA A 47 -3.12 -15.53 11.07
N SER A 48 -3.46 -14.49 11.82
CA SER A 48 -2.61 -13.95 12.88
C SER A 48 -2.51 -14.94 14.06
N ALA A 49 -1.30 -15.05 14.63
CA ALA A 49 -1.04 -15.87 15.79
C ALA A 49 -1.04 -15.07 17.12
N ASP A 50 -1.23 -13.75 17.04
CA ASP A 50 -1.16 -12.79 18.15
C ASP A 50 -2.53 -12.44 18.76
N GLN A 51 -3.57 -13.21 18.43
CA GLN A 51 -4.96 -12.97 18.85
C GLN A 51 -5.56 -11.66 18.28
N SER A 52 -5.13 -11.24 17.10
CA SER A 52 -5.72 -10.07 16.41
C SER A 52 -7.19 -10.29 16.09
N ALA A 53 -7.56 -11.47 15.58
CA ALA A 53 -8.95 -11.78 15.21
C ALA A 53 -9.87 -11.76 16.42
N GLU A 54 -9.48 -12.40 17.53
CA GLU A 54 -10.23 -12.41 18.79
C GLU A 54 -10.41 -11.00 19.34
N MET A 55 -9.34 -10.20 19.32
CA MET A 55 -9.40 -8.80 19.76
C MET A 55 -10.43 -8.00 18.95
N VAL A 56 -10.47 -8.18 17.61
CA VAL A 56 -11.46 -7.50 16.77
C VAL A 56 -12.88 -7.97 17.09
N ALA A 57 -13.10 -9.27 17.23
CA ALA A 57 -14.41 -9.83 17.54
C ALA A 57 -14.97 -9.32 18.89
N ASP A 58 -14.11 -9.23 19.90
CA ASP A 58 -14.51 -8.84 21.26
C ASP A 58 -14.66 -7.32 21.42
N ALA A 59 -13.73 -6.53 20.89
CA ALA A 59 -13.65 -5.10 21.15
C ALA A 59 -14.30 -4.22 20.05
N HIS A 60 -14.52 -4.76 18.84
CA HIS A 60 -15.01 -4.01 17.69
C HIS A 60 -16.20 -4.71 16.98
N PRO A 61 -17.35 -4.95 17.66
CA PRO A 61 -18.49 -5.67 17.09
C PRO A 61 -19.16 -4.96 15.90
N TRP A 62 -18.81 -3.69 15.64
CA TRP A 62 -19.24 -2.90 14.49
C TRP A 62 -18.46 -3.22 13.20
N VAL A 63 -17.41 -4.04 13.29
CA VAL A 63 -16.56 -4.47 12.17
C VAL A 63 -17.03 -5.81 11.63
N LYS A 64 -17.06 -5.94 10.32
CA LYS A 64 -17.27 -7.22 9.62
C LYS A 64 -15.92 -7.96 9.51
N LEU A 65 -15.69 -8.91 10.44
CA LEU A 65 -14.45 -9.66 10.51
C LEU A 65 -14.50 -10.91 9.61
N THR A 66 -13.42 -11.11 8.85
CA THR A 66 -13.10 -12.36 8.16
C THR A 66 -11.77 -12.89 8.69
N ALA A 67 -11.76 -14.04 9.35
CA ALA A 67 -10.54 -14.70 9.84
C ALA A 67 -10.17 -15.84 8.87
N ASN A 68 -9.04 -15.70 8.18
CA ASN A 68 -8.51 -16.70 7.26
C ASN A 68 -7.76 -17.80 8.00
N ALA A 69 -7.77 -19.02 7.46
CA ALA A 69 -6.99 -20.14 8.00
C ALA A 69 -5.49 -20.05 7.61
N ASP A 70 -5.14 -19.25 6.59
CA ASP A 70 -3.78 -19.04 6.09
C ASP A 70 -3.57 -17.60 5.64
N ASN A 71 -2.30 -17.17 5.59
CA ASN A 71 -1.95 -15.84 5.10
C ASN A 71 -1.96 -15.80 3.57
N ARG A 72 -3.03 -15.26 3.00
CA ARG A 72 -3.27 -15.14 1.55
C ARG A 72 -2.55 -13.98 0.88
N GLY A 73 -1.93 -13.10 1.67
CA GLY A 73 -1.29 -11.88 1.19
C GLY A 73 -2.23 -10.68 1.16
N PHE A 74 -1.66 -9.52 0.82
CA PHE A 74 -2.38 -8.25 0.91
C PHE A 74 -3.44 -8.11 -0.19
N ALA A 75 -3.09 -8.43 -1.45
CA ALA A 75 -4.04 -8.32 -2.57
C ALA A 75 -5.28 -9.20 -2.37
N ALA A 76 -5.08 -10.48 -2.06
CA ALA A 76 -6.18 -11.42 -1.88
C ALA A 76 -7.03 -11.06 -0.65
N GLY A 77 -6.42 -10.62 0.46
CA GLY A 77 -7.14 -10.14 1.64
C GLY A 77 -8.04 -8.94 1.33
N ASN A 78 -7.53 -7.95 0.61
CA ASN A 78 -8.34 -6.81 0.18
C ASN A 78 -9.48 -7.25 -0.76
N ASN A 79 -9.20 -8.11 -1.72
CA ASN A 79 -10.20 -8.58 -2.68
C ASN A 79 -11.34 -9.36 -2.01
N GLN A 80 -11.07 -10.14 -0.94
CA GLN A 80 -12.11 -10.80 -0.15
C GLN A 80 -13.12 -9.79 0.43
N ALA A 81 -12.64 -8.68 0.98
CA ALA A 81 -13.51 -7.62 1.50
C ALA A 81 -14.17 -6.82 0.37
N LEU A 82 -13.43 -6.51 -0.72
CA LEU A 82 -13.95 -5.79 -1.88
C LEU A 82 -15.14 -6.49 -2.52
N ALA A 83 -15.18 -7.84 -2.50
CA ALA A 83 -16.30 -8.62 -3.02
C ALA A 83 -17.63 -8.37 -2.28
N HIS A 84 -17.57 -7.88 -1.05
CA HIS A 84 -18.74 -7.58 -0.20
C HIS A 84 -18.95 -6.09 0.05
N ALA A 85 -17.98 -5.27 -0.33
CA ALA A 85 -18.01 -3.83 -0.14
C ALA A 85 -19.00 -3.18 -1.12
N THR A 86 -19.88 -2.29 -0.63
CA THR A 86 -20.96 -1.65 -1.40
C THR A 86 -20.89 -0.12 -1.42
N GLY A 87 -19.91 0.46 -0.73
CA GLY A 87 -19.75 1.92 -0.64
C GLY A 87 -19.43 2.58 -1.98
N GLN A 88 -19.89 3.81 -2.16
CA GLN A 88 -19.54 4.66 -3.30
C GLN A 88 -18.03 4.99 -3.32
N PHE A 89 -17.45 5.04 -2.13
CA PHE A 89 -16.01 5.15 -1.93
C PHE A 89 -15.50 3.93 -1.18
N VAL A 90 -14.26 3.56 -1.45
CA VAL A 90 -13.55 2.48 -0.76
C VAL A 90 -12.27 3.05 -0.18
N LEU A 91 -12.04 2.83 1.11
CA LEU A 91 -10.77 3.14 1.77
C LEU A 91 -10.00 1.84 2.01
N LEU A 92 -8.86 1.68 1.34
CA LEU A 92 -7.87 0.68 1.72
C LEU A 92 -6.99 1.28 2.81
N LEU A 93 -6.89 0.64 3.96
CA LEU A 93 -6.20 1.17 5.14
C LEU A 93 -5.33 0.09 5.77
N ASN A 94 -4.05 0.38 5.98
CA ASN A 94 -3.15 -0.54 6.66
C ASN A 94 -3.46 -0.62 8.16
N PRO A 95 -3.24 -1.79 8.80
CA PRO A 95 -3.51 -2.00 10.23
C PRO A 95 -2.53 -1.26 11.15
N ASP A 96 -1.43 -0.72 10.61
CA ASP A 96 -0.41 0.05 11.32
C ASP A 96 -0.51 1.55 11.04
N THR A 97 -1.75 2.05 10.84
CA THR A 97 -2.06 3.46 10.63
C THR A 97 -2.99 4.00 11.72
N GLU A 98 -2.91 5.31 12.00
CA GLU A 98 -3.88 6.05 12.82
C GLU A 98 -4.33 7.29 12.05
N ILE A 99 -5.65 7.48 11.94
CA ILE A 99 -6.22 8.56 11.14
C ILE A 99 -6.24 9.83 11.99
N VAL A 100 -5.67 10.91 11.46
CA VAL A 100 -5.70 12.23 12.12
C VAL A 100 -7.10 12.85 11.96
N PRO A 101 -7.65 13.52 12.99
CA PRO A 101 -8.99 14.10 12.98
C PRO A 101 -9.27 14.97 11.75
N GLY A 102 -10.39 14.66 11.06
CA GLY A 102 -10.85 15.37 9.86
C GLY A 102 -10.31 14.82 8.53
N ALA A 103 -9.38 13.87 8.56
CA ALA A 103 -8.75 13.34 7.35
C ALA A 103 -9.76 12.61 6.43
N LEU A 104 -10.67 11.80 6.97
CA LEU A 104 -11.67 11.10 6.15
C LEU A 104 -12.60 12.08 5.41
N LYS A 105 -13.07 13.10 6.10
CA LYS A 105 -13.92 14.14 5.50
C LYS A 105 -13.17 14.89 4.39
N THR A 106 -11.90 15.21 4.61
CA THR A 106 -11.05 15.88 3.63
C THR A 106 -10.87 15.01 2.38
N LEU A 107 -10.57 13.70 2.54
CA LEU A 107 -10.40 12.77 1.43
C LEU A 107 -11.70 12.58 0.63
N LEU A 108 -12.85 12.51 1.27
CA LEU A 108 -14.15 12.40 0.59
C LEU A 108 -14.48 13.66 -0.20
N ASN A 109 -14.36 14.83 0.41
CA ASN A 109 -14.66 16.11 -0.24
C ASN A 109 -13.69 16.42 -1.41
N PHE A 110 -12.51 15.82 -1.42
CA PHE A 110 -11.54 15.98 -2.50
C PHE A 110 -12.11 15.65 -3.87
N PHE A 111 -12.96 14.64 -3.94
CA PHE A 111 -13.56 14.19 -5.19
C PHE A 111 -14.59 15.17 -5.77
N ASP A 112 -15.13 16.08 -4.97
CA ASP A 112 -16.09 17.11 -5.44
C ASP A 112 -15.38 18.15 -6.32
N SER A 113 -14.16 18.52 -5.94
CA SER A 113 -13.31 19.46 -6.70
C SER A 113 -12.50 18.78 -7.81
N HIS A 114 -12.31 17.46 -7.74
CA HIS A 114 -11.49 16.69 -8.68
C HIS A 114 -12.30 15.53 -9.31
N PRO A 115 -13.23 15.80 -10.23
CA PRO A 115 -14.15 14.79 -10.76
C PRO A 115 -13.45 13.63 -11.50
N LYS A 116 -12.25 13.87 -12.06
CA LYS A 116 -11.42 12.85 -12.72
C LYS A 116 -10.55 12.05 -11.75
N ALA A 117 -10.45 12.48 -10.49
CA ALA A 117 -9.72 11.71 -9.48
C ALA A 117 -10.42 10.37 -9.25
N GLY A 118 -9.70 9.30 -9.44
CA GLY A 118 -10.13 7.94 -9.08
C GLY A 118 -9.58 7.50 -7.73
N VAL A 119 -8.43 8.06 -7.34
CA VAL A 119 -7.72 7.79 -6.09
C VAL A 119 -7.22 9.08 -5.49
N VAL A 120 -7.35 9.22 -4.17
CA VAL A 120 -6.64 10.22 -3.39
C VAL A 120 -5.96 9.58 -2.18
N ALA A 121 -4.68 9.94 -1.98
CA ALA A 121 -3.88 9.50 -0.85
C ALA A 121 -3.57 10.68 0.08
N PRO A 122 -3.61 10.49 1.41
CA PRO A 122 -3.22 11.50 2.38
C PRO A 122 -1.70 11.61 2.52
N GLN A 123 -1.26 12.66 3.19
CA GLN A 123 0.09 12.76 3.72
C GLN A 123 0.28 11.74 4.85
N LEU A 124 1.27 10.86 4.70
CA LEU A 124 1.67 9.95 5.76
C LEU A 124 2.69 10.62 6.68
N LEU A 125 2.52 10.44 7.98
CA LEU A 125 3.43 10.93 9.02
C LEU A 125 4.12 9.75 9.71
N ASN A 126 5.37 9.94 10.07
CA ASN A 126 6.07 9.07 11.00
C ASN A 126 5.58 9.29 12.44
N THR A 127 5.92 8.39 13.35
CA THR A 127 5.55 8.49 14.77
C THR A 127 6.15 9.71 15.50
N ASP A 128 7.18 10.32 14.94
CA ASP A 128 7.78 11.57 15.43
C ASP A 128 7.15 12.83 14.78
N GLY A 129 6.10 12.67 13.98
CA GLY A 129 5.40 13.73 13.26
C GLY A 129 6.09 14.20 11.98
N SER A 130 7.24 13.66 11.62
CA SER A 130 7.90 13.99 10.33
C SER A 130 7.16 13.37 9.15
N ILE A 131 7.24 14.03 7.98
CA ILE A 131 6.57 13.57 6.76
C ILE A 131 7.23 12.29 6.22
N GLN A 132 6.43 11.26 5.97
CA GLN A 132 6.83 10.10 5.18
C GLN A 132 6.72 10.42 3.69
N ARG A 133 7.81 10.23 2.94
CA ARG A 133 7.79 10.34 1.48
C ARG A 133 7.13 9.09 0.88
N SER A 134 5.82 9.12 0.76
CA SER A 134 4.98 7.99 0.39
C SER A 134 4.66 7.88 -1.10
N CYS A 135 5.00 8.89 -1.91
CA CYS A 135 4.69 8.89 -3.34
C CYS A 135 5.93 8.62 -4.20
N ARG A 136 5.72 7.96 -5.33
CA ARG A 136 6.76 7.64 -6.31
C ARG A 136 6.21 7.74 -7.72
N ALA A 137 7.10 7.97 -8.71
CA ALA A 137 6.76 7.77 -10.11
C ALA A 137 6.67 6.26 -10.44
N PHE A 138 6.08 5.91 -11.59
CA PHE A 138 6.09 4.50 -12.00
C PHE A 138 7.51 4.02 -12.26
N PRO A 139 7.83 2.82 -11.79
CA PRO A 139 9.16 2.30 -11.90
C PRO A 139 9.49 1.89 -13.34
N THR A 140 10.67 2.27 -13.82
CA THR A 140 11.27 1.63 -15.00
C THR A 140 11.95 0.34 -14.56
N PHE A 141 12.01 -0.67 -15.43
CA PHE A 141 12.65 -1.95 -15.11
C PHE A 141 14.11 -1.78 -14.62
N LEU A 142 14.92 -1.00 -15.33
CA LEU A 142 16.30 -0.72 -14.94
C LEU A 142 16.42 0.06 -13.63
N GLY A 143 15.55 1.06 -13.42
CA GLY A 143 15.55 1.84 -12.19
C GLY A 143 15.25 0.95 -10.96
N MET A 144 14.33 0.01 -11.10
CA MET A 144 14.00 -0.94 -10.04
C MET A 144 15.11 -1.95 -9.79
N VAL A 145 15.73 -2.49 -10.84
CA VAL A 145 16.89 -3.38 -10.68
C VAL A 145 18.00 -2.66 -9.91
N PHE A 146 18.34 -1.44 -10.29
CA PHE A 146 19.37 -0.64 -9.60
C PHE A 146 19.01 -0.34 -8.14
N GLU A 147 17.74 -0.10 -7.84
CA GLU A 147 17.29 0.04 -6.45
C GLU A 147 17.45 -1.26 -5.67
N LEU A 148 17.04 -2.38 -6.24
CA LEU A 148 17.13 -3.69 -5.59
C LEU A 148 18.57 -4.10 -5.25
N ILE A 149 19.54 -3.79 -6.10
CA ILE A 149 20.96 -4.08 -5.85
C ILE A 149 21.67 -3.00 -5.02
N GLY A 150 20.95 -1.91 -4.66
CA GLY A 150 21.53 -0.80 -3.93
C GLY A 150 22.46 0.09 -4.77
N LEU A 151 22.58 -0.17 -6.07
CA LEU A 151 23.45 0.57 -7.00
C LEU A 151 23.00 2.03 -7.16
N SER A 152 21.72 2.29 -6.95
CA SER A 152 21.15 3.64 -6.96
C SER A 152 21.84 4.62 -6.00
N ARG A 153 22.43 4.10 -4.90
CA ARG A 153 23.19 4.90 -3.94
C ARG A 153 24.61 5.25 -4.40
N MET A 154 25.12 4.56 -5.42
CA MET A 154 26.48 4.76 -5.95
C MET A 154 26.54 5.81 -7.06
N PHE A 155 25.41 6.20 -7.63
CA PHE A 155 25.38 7.23 -8.68
C PHE A 155 25.35 8.63 -8.06
N PRO A 156 26.29 9.52 -8.45
CA PRO A 156 26.23 10.93 -8.04
C PRO A 156 24.91 11.55 -8.45
N ALA A 157 24.36 12.44 -7.62
CA ALA A 157 23.09 13.11 -7.88
C ALA A 157 23.04 13.85 -9.24
N GLY A 158 24.17 14.33 -9.72
CA GLY A 158 24.30 15.02 -11.03
C GLY A 158 24.45 14.09 -12.24
N SER A 159 24.55 12.76 -12.06
CA SER A 159 24.56 11.83 -13.18
C SER A 159 23.16 11.61 -13.74
N SER A 160 23.03 11.27 -15.04
CA SER A 160 21.72 10.97 -15.66
C SER A 160 20.93 9.84 -14.95
N TYR A 161 21.62 8.86 -14.39
CA TYR A 161 21.01 7.79 -13.59
C TYR A 161 20.63 8.27 -12.20
N GLY A 162 21.44 9.08 -11.54
CA GLY A 162 21.12 9.71 -10.27
C GLY A 162 19.89 10.60 -10.39
N GLN A 163 19.76 11.37 -11.46
CA GLN A 163 18.58 12.19 -11.73
C GLN A 163 17.33 11.34 -11.93
N LYS A 164 17.36 10.29 -12.77
CA LYS A 164 16.21 9.36 -12.94
C LYS A 164 15.81 8.68 -11.66
N PHE A 165 16.75 8.34 -10.78
CA PHE A 165 16.44 7.78 -9.48
C PHE A 165 15.74 8.80 -8.56
N ARG A 166 16.21 10.06 -8.57
CA ARG A 166 15.56 11.16 -7.83
C ARG A 166 14.13 11.40 -8.33
N GLU A 167 13.94 11.43 -9.65
CA GLU A 167 12.63 11.55 -10.30
C GLU A 167 11.71 10.38 -9.88
N TYR A 168 12.19 9.13 -9.97
CA TYR A 168 11.44 7.95 -9.54
C TYR A 168 11.02 8.03 -8.07
N LYS A 169 11.93 8.43 -7.18
CA LYS A 169 11.68 8.57 -5.74
C LYS A 169 11.00 9.89 -5.38
N MET A 170 10.76 10.78 -6.35
CA MET A 170 10.23 12.13 -6.14
C MET A 170 10.99 12.89 -5.04
N LEU A 171 12.35 12.79 -5.03
CA LEU A 171 13.19 13.33 -3.96
C LEU A 171 13.26 14.86 -3.95
N ASP A 172 12.90 15.50 -5.05
CA ASP A 172 12.89 16.95 -5.20
C ASP A 172 11.56 17.59 -4.76
N TRP A 173 10.69 16.77 -4.16
CA TRP A 173 9.40 17.19 -3.62
C TRP A 173 9.30 16.89 -2.12
N ASN A 174 8.83 17.87 -1.34
CA ASN A 174 8.72 17.77 0.12
C ASN A 174 7.42 17.10 0.60
N HIS A 175 6.48 16.76 -0.31
CA HIS A 175 5.14 16.26 0.00
C HIS A 175 4.31 17.27 0.82
N ASP A 176 4.42 18.55 0.53
CA ASP A 176 3.77 19.65 1.21
C ASP A 176 2.71 20.39 0.37
N ASP A 177 2.58 20.02 -0.91
CA ASP A 177 1.58 20.55 -1.83
C ASP A 177 0.73 19.42 -2.43
N GLU A 178 -0.49 19.77 -2.84
CA GLU A 178 -1.41 18.90 -3.54
C GLU A 178 -0.95 18.69 -4.99
N ARG A 179 -0.85 17.44 -5.42
CA ARG A 179 -0.47 17.13 -6.81
C ARG A 179 -0.89 15.75 -7.28
N GLN A 180 -0.95 15.62 -8.60
CA GLN A 180 -1.07 14.30 -9.23
C GLN A 180 0.22 13.52 -9.06
N VAL A 181 0.08 12.24 -8.70
CA VAL A 181 1.18 11.29 -8.52
C VAL A 181 0.92 10.03 -9.35
N ASP A 182 1.95 9.21 -9.54
CA ASP A 182 1.79 7.94 -10.24
C ASP A 182 1.35 6.83 -9.29
N GLN A 183 2.06 6.68 -8.16
CA GLN A 183 1.79 5.64 -7.18
C GLN A 183 2.06 6.17 -5.76
N PRO A 184 1.04 6.43 -4.98
CA PRO A 184 1.17 6.59 -3.54
C PRO A 184 1.31 5.21 -2.88
N GLU A 185 1.91 5.16 -1.70
CA GLU A 185 2.01 3.95 -0.89
C GLU A 185 0.62 3.45 -0.48
N GLY A 186 0.40 2.14 -0.53
CA GLY A 186 -0.88 1.49 -0.24
C GLY A 186 -1.33 1.54 1.23
N ALA A 187 -0.71 2.38 2.07
CA ALA A 187 -1.02 2.48 3.49
C ALA A 187 -2.40 3.11 3.77
N CYS A 188 -2.81 4.08 2.94
CA CYS A 188 -4.13 4.70 3.00
C CYS A 188 -4.51 5.25 1.61
N LEU A 189 -5.49 4.63 0.97
CA LEU A 189 -5.96 5.00 -0.36
C LEU A 189 -7.48 5.12 -0.37
N MET A 190 -8.00 6.33 -0.58
CA MET A 190 -9.43 6.54 -0.84
C MET A 190 -9.70 6.43 -2.33
N ILE A 191 -10.65 5.59 -2.71
CA ILE A 191 -10.87 5.13 -4.09
C ILE A 191 -12.34 5.34 -4.44
N LYS A 192 -12.62 5.89 -5.63
CA LYS A 192 -13.98 5.85 -6.19
C LYS A 192 -14.36 4.43 -6.59
N ARG A 193 -15.55 3.97 -6.21
CA ARG A 193 -16.13 2.69 -6.64
C ARG A 193 -16.10 2.53 -8.16
N GLN A 194 -16.47 3.58 -8.89
CA GLN A 194 -16.48 3.57 -10.35
C GLN A 194 -15.15 3.14 -10.97
N LEU A 195 -14.02 3.56 -10.39
CA LEU A 195 -12.69 3.11 -10.83
C LEU A 195 -12.51 1.61 -10.63
N LEU A 196 -12.90 1.07 -9.46
CA LEU A 196 -12.82 -0.38 -9.19
C LEU A 196 -13.71 -1.19 -10.14
N ASP A 197 -14.90 -0.69 -10.44
CA ASP A 197 -15.83 -1.35 -11.35
C ASP A 197 -15.29 -1.38 -12.80
N GLU A 198 -14.53 -0.35 -13.20
CA GLU A 198 -13.95 -0.24 -14.54
C GLU A 198 -12.68 -1.08 -14.72
N ILE A 199 -11.73 -1.00 -13.80
CA ILE A 199 -10.42 -1.64 -13.98
C ILE A 199 -10.25 -2.96 -13.19
N GLY A 200 -11.24 -3.31 -12.37
CA GLY A 200 -11.20 -4.46 -11.49
C GLY A 200 -10.36 -4.24 -10.22
N THR A 201 -10.27 -5.28 -9.41
CA THR A 201 -9.62 -5.30 -8.11
C THR A 201 -8.09 -5.47 -8.21
N LEU A 202 -7.44 -5.70 -7.09
CA LEU A 202 -5.98 -5.96 -7.03
C LEU A 202 -5.64 -7.30 -7.70
N ASP A 203 -4.46 -7.40 -8.31
CA ASP A 203 -3.98 -8.64 -8.93
C ASP A 203 -3.38 -9.56 -7.85
N GLU A 204 -4.08 -10.65 -7.52
CA GLU A 204 -3.68 -11.62 -6.48
C GLU A 204 -2.39 -12.39 -6.80
N GLY A 205 -1.88 -12.28 -8.01
CA GLY A 205 -0.55 -12.79 -8.34
C GLY A 205 0.58 -12.03 -7.67
N PHE A 206 0.29 -10.87 -7.07
CA PHE A 206 1.16 -10.19 -6.12
C PHE A 206 0.77 -10.61 -4.70
N PHE A 207 1.66 -11.28 -3.99
CA PHE A 207 1.40 -11.67 -2.60
C PHE A 207 1.39 -10.45 -1.67
N MET A 208 2.37 -9.59 -1.83
CA MET A 208 2.57 -8.32 -1.13
C MET A 208 3.68 -7.54 -1.83
N LEU A 209 3.54 -6.21 -1.92
CA LEU A 209 4.36 -5.28 -2.68
C LEU A 209 4.12 -5.39 -4.21
N PHE A 210 3.97 -4.25 -4.86
CA PHE A 210 3.62 -4.06 -6.27
C PHE A 210 2.14 -4.25 -6.66
N GLU A 211 1.27 -4.78 -5.80
CA GLU A 211 -0.17 -4.86 -6.10
C GLU A 211 -0.79 -3.48 -6.27
N GLU A 212 -0.45 -2.51 -5.41
CA GLU A 212 -0.89 -1.13 -5.51
C GLU A 212 -0.25 -0.42 -6.71
N VAL A 213 1.01 -0.73 -7.01
CA VAL A 213 1.74 -0.19 -8.18
C VAL A 213 1.07 -0.63 -9.47
N ASP A 214 0.76 -1.93 -9.60
CA ASP A 214 0.04 -2.49 -10.74
C ASP A 214 -1.34 -1.85 -10.88
N TRP A 215 -2.05 -1.71 -9.78
CA TRP A 215 -3.39 -1.18 -9.77
C TRP A 215 -3.42 0.29 -10.15
N CYS A 216 -2.53 1.12 -9.58
CA CYS A 216 -2.34 2.52 -9.96
C CYS A 216 -1.93 2.67 -11.43
N PHE A 217 -1.08 1.78 -11.94
CA PHE A 217 -0.69 1.78 -13.35
C PHE A 217 -1.89 1.50 -14.28
N ARG A 218 -2.77 0.55 -13.91
CA ARG A 218 -4.01 0.27 -14.65
C ARG A 218 -4.98 1.45 -14.59
N ALA A 219 -5.13 2.09 -13.43
CA ALA A 219 -5.95 3.28 -13.25
C ALA A 219 -5.52 4.43 -14.18
N LYS A 220 -4.22 4.75 -14.20
CA LYS A 220 -3.69 5.77 -15.11
C LYS A 220 -3.86 5.41 -16.58
N LYS A 221 -3.70 4.14 -16.95
CA LYS A 221 -3.95 3.66 -18.32
C LYS A 221 -5.41 3.80 -18.76
N ALA A 222 -6.35 3.69 -17.83
CA ALA A 222 -7.77 3.93 -18.06
C ALA A 222 -8.14 5.41 -18.07
N GLY A 223 -7.18 6.32 -17.85
CA GLY A 223 -7.40 7.78 -17.90
C GLY A 223 -7.80 8.42 -16.57
N TRP A 224 -7.76 7.66 -15.47
CA TRP A 224 -8.04 8.18 -14.14
C TRP A 224 -6.85 8.91 -13.56
N GLU A 225 -7.13 9.92 -12.74
CA GLU A 225 -6.13 10.68 -12.00
C GLU A 225 -5.93 10.09 -10.60
N ILE A 226 -4.68 10.06 -10.17
CA ILE A 226 -4.28 9.67 -8.81
C ILE A 226 -3.66 10.89 -8.16
N TRP A 227 -4.18 11.26 -7.00
CA TRP A 227 -3.82 12.47 -6.31
C TRP A 227 -3.23 12.21 -4.93
N PHE A 228 -2.38 13.08 -4.52
CA PHE A 228 -1.90 13.24 -3.15
C PHE A 228 -2.36 14.57 -2.60
N THR A 229 -2.83 14.58 -1.34
CA THR A 229 -3.17 15.82 -0.63
C THR A 229 -2.53 15.86 0.76
N PRO A 230 -1.82 16.95 1.11
CA PRO A 230 -1.23 17.11 2.45
C PRO A 230 -2.26 17.59 3.49
N THR A 231 -3.46 17.99 3.07
CA THR A 231 -4.50 18.50 3.97
C THR A 231 -5.23 17.40 4.74
N ALA A 232 -5.13 16.13 4.26
CA ALA A 232 -5.50 14.95 5.02
C ALA A 232 -4.22 14.27 5.53
N GLN A 233 -4.18 13.89 6.80
CA GLN A 233 -2.99 13.29 7.42
C GLN A 233 -3.31 11.97 8.09
N VAL A 234 -2.38 11.01 7.98
CA VAL A 234 -2.46 9.69 8.62
C VAL A 234 -1.10 9.35 9.20
N LEU A 235 -1.06 9.00 10.48
CA LEU A 235 0.12 8.46 11.12
C LEU A 235 0.34 7.03 10.64
N HIS A 236 1.56 6.66 10.24
CA HIS A 236 1.87 5.32 9.75
C HIS A 236 3.12 4.77 10.45
N HIS A 237 2.94 3.70 11.23
CA HIS A 237 4.00 3.07 12.04
C HIS A 237 4.99 2.22 11.21
N TYR A 238 4.97 2.35 9.94
CA TYR A 238 5.79 1.79 8.86
C TYR A 238 6.41 0.41 9.09
N GLY A 239 5.91 -0.57 8.34
CA GLY A 239 6.59 -1.82 8.08
C GLY A 239 6.64 -2.81 9.24
N GLN A 240 5.75 -2.73 10.22
CA GLN A 240 5.77 -3.63 11.38
C GLN A 240 5.51 -5.09 10.99
N SER A 241 4.56 -5.36 10.10
CA SER A 241 4.32 -6.72 9.56
C SER A 241 5.49 -7.19 8.68
N ILE A 242 6.11 -6.28 7.89
CA ILE A 242 7.21 -6.59 6.97
C ILE A 242 8.48 -7.00 7.74
N LYS A 243 8.75 -6.36 8.88
CA LYS A 243 9.93 -6.65 9.70
C LYS A 243 9.96 -8.10 10.22
N GLN A 244 8.78 -8.70 10.47
CA GLN A 244 8.66 -10.07 10.97
C GLN A 244 9.08 -11.13 9.93
N VAL A 245 8.99 -10.83 8.63
CA VAL A 245 9.20 -11.80 7.54
C VAL A 245 10.14 -11.29 6.45
N LYS A 246 11.25 -10.69 6.85
CA LYS A 246 12.18 -9.99 5.95
C LYS A 246 12.61 -10.81 4.73
N VAL A 247 12.92 -12.10 4.91
CA VAL A 247 13.31 -12.98 3.80
C VAL A 247 12.18 -13.17 2.79
N ARG A 248 10.95 -13.40 3.28
CA ARG A 248 9.77 -13.52 2.43
C ARG A 248 9.51 -12.23 1.66
N MET A 249 9.72 -11.07 2.28
CA MET A 249 9.55 -9.76 1.63
C MET A 249 10.60 -9.48 0.57
N ILE A 250 11.86 -9.92 0.77
CA ILE A 250 12.89 -9.85 -0.27
C ILE A 250 12.44 -10.66 -1.50
N LEU A 251 11.98 -11.90 -1.32
CA LEU A 251 11.49 -12.72 -2.42
C LEU A 251 10.25 -12.10 -3.08
N SER A 252 9.29 -11.61 -2.29
CA SER A 252 8.07 -10.98 -2.79
C SER A 252 8.37 -9.76 -3.65
N SER A 253 9.28 -8.88 -3.21
CA SER A 253 9.65 -7.68 -3.98
C SER A 253 10.29 -8.02 -5.34
N HIS A 254 11.11 -9.08 -5.44
CA HIS A 254 11.74 -9.47 -6.70
C HIS A 254 10.74 -10.18 -7.63
N LYS A 255 9.87 -11.04 -7.08
CA LYS A 255 8.78 -11.66 -7.84
C LYS A 255 7.77 -10.62 -8.31
N GLY A 256 7.41 -9.66 -7.46
CA GLY A 256 6.51 -8.56 -7.80
C GLY A 256 7.07 -7.70 -8.93
N LEU A 257 8.37 -7.33 -8.86
CA LEU A 257 9.04 -6.61 -9.92
C LEU A 257 9.00 -7.38 -11.24
N TYR A 258 9.34 -8.67 -11.22
CA TYR A 258 9.25 -9.49 -12.43
C TYR A 258 7.85 -9.53 -12.99
N ARG A 259 6.81 -9.79 -12.15
CA ARG A 259 5.42 -9.84 -12.57
C ARG A 259 4.96 -8.51 -13.17
N PHE A 260 5.28 -7.38 -12.53
CA PHE A 260 4.95 -6.05 -13.02
C PHE A 260 5.59 -5.76 -14.39
N TRP A 261 6.91 -6.05 -14.55
CA TRP A 261 7.59 -5.94 -15.82
C TRP A 261 6.98 -6.85 -16.88
N HIS A 262 6.75 -8.13 -16.56
CA HIS A 262 6.16 -9.11 -17.48
C HIS A 262 4.80 -8.64 -17.99
N LYS A 263 3.95 -8.12 -17.10
CA LYS A 263 2.59 -7.67 -17.40
C LYS A 263 2.56 -6.39 -18.24
N HIS A 264 3.44 -5.42 -17.96
CA HIS A 264 3.31 -4.08 -18.50
C HIS A 264 4.40 -3.66 -19.49
N TYR A 265 5.60 -4.23 -19.40
CA TYR A 265 6.76 -3.79 -20.18
C TYR A 265 7.40 -4.85 -21.07
N ARG A 266 7.09 -6.13 -20.88
CA ARG A 266 7.68 -7.21 -21.68
C ARG A 266 7.42 -7.05 -23.17
N GLY A 267 6.18 -6.73 -23.57
CA GLY A 267 5.75 -6.71 -24.96
C GLY A 267 6.04 -8.05 -25.65
N ASN A 268 6.62 -8.00 -26.85
CA ASN A 268 6.99 -9.20 -27.62
C ASN A 268 8.34 -9.85 -27.23
N ARG A 269 8.95 -9.42 -26.11
CA ARG A 269 10.29 -9.87 -25.69
C ARG A 269 10.23 -11.16 -24.84
N TRP A 270 9.42 -12.14 -25.24
CA TRP A 270 9.21 -13.40 -24.52
C TRP A 270 10.53 -14.15 -24.23
N TRP A 271 11.54 -14.01 -25.08
CA TRP A 271 12.88 -14.59 -24.92
C TRP A 271 13.67 -14.02 -23.73
N LEU A 272 13.28 -12.83 -23.20
CA LEU A 272 13.87 -12.25 -22.01
C LEU A 272 13.27 -12.83 -20.71
N ASP A 273 12.13 -13.52 -20.75
CA ASP A 273 11.43 -13.96 -19.55
C ASP A 273 12.31 -14.82 -18.64
N GLY A 274 12.95 -15.85 -19.18
CA GLY A 274 13.83 -16.72 -18.41
C GLY A 274 15.03 -15.99 -17.82
N ILE A 275 15.64 -15.10 -18.61
CA ILE A 275 16.81 -14.31 -18.17
C ILE A 275 16.40 -13.33 -17.07
N ALA A 276 15.31 -12.59 -17.26
CA ALA A 276 14.83 -11.61 -16.29
C ALA A 276 14.43 -12.28 -14.97
N TYR A 277 13.67 -13.37 -15.03
CA TYR A 277 13.28 -14.12 -13.84
C TYR A 277 14.48 -14.69 -13.09
N SER A 278 15.36 -15.41 -13.79
CA SER A 278 16.54 -16.04 -13.19
C SER A 278 17.49 -15.02 -12.60
N GLY A 279 17.73 -13.90 -13.28
CA GLY A 279 18.57 -12.81 -12.81
C GLY A 279 18.01 -12.15 -11.56
N LEU A 280 16.70 -11.84 -11.53
CA LEU A 280 16.04 -11.29 -10.36
C LEU A 280 16.03 -12.25 -9.18
N MET A 281 15.81 -13.56 -9.41
CA MET A 281 15.85 -14.55 -8.34
C MET A 281 17.26 -14.74 -7.78
N ALA A 282 18.29 -14.81 -8.62
CA ALA A 282 19.69 -14.86 -8.19
C ALA A 282 20.01 -13.65 -7.27
N LEU A 283 19.58 -12.46 -7.69
CA LEU A 283 19.75 -11.24 -6.89
C LEU A 283 19.01 -11.31 -5.55
N ALA A 284 17.78 -11.86 -5.52
CA ALA A 284 17.04 -12.06 -4.28
C ALA A 284 17.82 -12.94 -3.30
N TYR A 285 18.39 -14.05 -3.78
CA TYR A 285 19.17 -14.96 -2.94
C TYR A 285 20.47 -14.32 -2.44
N VAL A 286 21.17 -13.53 -3.26
CA VAL A 286 22.34 -12.75 -2.81
C VAL A 286 21.97 -11.80 -1.67
N ARG A 287 20.83 -11.08 -1.79
CA ARG A 287 20.33 -10.18 -0.74
C ARG A 287 19.94 -10.94 0.53
N ILE A 288 19.35 -12.11 0.41
CA ILE A 288 19.00 -12.96 1.56
C ILE A 288 20.28 -13.44 2.26
N ALA A 289 21.28 -13.88 1.51
CA ALA A 289 22.58 -14.29 2.07
C ALA A 289 23.25 -13.13 2.80
N ALA A 290 23.32 -11.95 2.19
CA ALA A 290 23.86 -10.75 2.82
C ALA A 290 23.10 -10.34 4.10
N TYR A 291 21.76 -10.45 4.09
CA TYR A 291 20.95 -10.19 5.27
C TYR A 291 21.24 -11.16 6.42
N ARG A 292 21.33 -12.46 6.12
CA ARG A 292 21.64 -13.50 7.12
C ARG A 292 23.05 -13.33 7.72
N LEU A 293 24.04 -13.02 6.88
CA LEU A 293 25.43 -12.78 7.35
C LEU A 293 25.49 -11.57 8.29
N ARG A 294 24.79 -10.46 7.97
CA ARG A 294 24.74 -9.30 8.87
C ARG A 294 24.07 -9.64 10.22
N GLY A 295 23.03 -10.46 10.22
CA GLY A 295 22.40 -10.94 11.45
C GLY A 295 23.34 -11.76 12.32
N LEU A 296 24.19 -12.58 11.73
CA LEU A 296 25.21 -13.37 12.47
C LEU A 296 26.30 -12.49 13.11
N ILE A 297 26.71 -11.41 12.39
CA ILE A 297 27.74 -10.48 12.89
C ILE A 297 27.19 -9.58 14.02
N SER A 298 25.89 -9.24 14.00
CA SER A 298 25.29 -8.40 15.04
C SER A 298 24.89 -9.16 16.31
N SER A 299 24.94 -10.48 16.29
CA SER A 299 24.64 -11.36 17.44
C SER A 299 25.89 -11.92 18.11
N SER A 300 27.07 -11.63 17.60
CA SER A 300 28.40 -11.87 18.19
C SER A 300 28.97 -10.60 18.83
#